data_4bef02bf71c4dd0dddaf1516681a35df
#
_entry.id   4bef02bf71c4dd0dddaf1516681a35df
#
_cell.length_a   1.000
_cell.length_b   1.000
_cell.length_c   1.000
_cell.angle_alpha   90.00
_cell.angle_beta   90.00
_cell.angle_gamma   90.00
#
_symmetry.space_group_name_H-M   'P 1'
#
loop_
_entity.id
_entity.type
_entity.pdbx_description
1 polymer ?
#
loop_
_entity_poly.entity_id
_entity_poly.type
_entity_poly.pdbx_seq_one_letter_code
_entity_poly.pdbx_strand_id
1 'polypeptide(L)'
;MNIILISILLKLRNHYHNKRDAIVKMLEESSLKDMITISKEDAGLHFLITIHTHMSDETLINKLKEEGIHLRAISHYYLKNIPHTSHTFIMNYSSIDLDKLPQAIEILEKILY
;
A
#
# COMPACT_ATOMS: atom_id res chain seq x y z
N MET A 1 20.12 -18.38 -23.84
CA MET A 1 19.07 -17.77 -23.00
C MET A 1 17.78 -18.54 -23.20
N ASN A 2 17.12 -18.90 -22.11
CA ASN A 2 15.91 -19.71 -22.17
C ASN A 2 14.69 -18.81 -22.46
N ILE A 3 14.11 -18.97 -23.65
CA ILE A 3 12.94 -18.17 -24.09
C ILE A 3 11.73 -18.42 -23.19
N ILE A 4 11.56 -19.66 -22.70
CA ILE A 4 10.47 -20.03 -21.79
C ILE A 4 10.58 -19.24 -20.47
N LEU A 5 11.80 -19.13 -19.94
CA LEU A 5 12.04 -18.38 -18.70
C LEU A 5 11.70 -16.90 -18.88
N ILE A 6 12.12 -16.31 -20.01
CA ILE A 6 11.79 -14.90 -20.31
C ILE A 6 10.28 -14.71 -20.39
N SER A 7 9.56 -15.62 -21.05
CA SER A 7 8.11 -15.54 -21.16
C SER A 7 7.43 -15.61 -19.81
N ILE A 8 7.91 -16.48 -18.91
CA ILE A 8 7.39 -16.61 -17.54
C ILE A 8 7.62 -15.29 -16.77
N LEU A 9 8.82 -14.73 -16.86
CA LEU A 9 9.15 -13.48 -16.18
C LEU A 9 8.28 -12.32 -16.65
N LEU A 10 8.02 -12.22 -17.96
CA LEU A 10 7.14 -11.19 -18.52
C LEU A 10 5.70 -11.36 -18.04
N LYS A 11 5.20 -12.59 -17.97
CA LYS A 11 3.86 -12.88 -17.45
C LYS A 11 3.71 -12.48 -15.99
N LEU A 12 4.72 -12.79 -15.16
CA LEU A 12 4.72 -12.40 -13.75
C LEU A 12 4.74 -10.89 -13.61
N ARG A 13 5.57 -10.21 -14.39
CA ARG A 13 5.62 -8.74 -14.38
C ARG A 13 4.27 -8.14 -14.71
N ASN A 14 3.63 -8.60 -15.78
CA ASN A 14 2.32 -8.12 -16.18
C ASN A 14 1.25 -8.41 -15.12
N HIS A 15 1.30 -9.58 -14.50
CA HIS A 15 0.39 -9.95 -13.43
C HIS A 15 0.47 -8.96 -12.27
N TYR A 16 1.68 -8.63 -11.81
CA TYR A 16 1.86 -7.70 -10.71
C TYR A 16 1.49 -6.27 -11.07
N HIS A 17 1.78 -5.83 -12.28
CA HIS A 17 1.35 -4.52 -12.76
C HIS A 17 -0.18 -4.40 -12.80
N ASN A 18 -0.86 -5.42 -13.29
CA ASN A 18 -2.32 -5.44 -13.32
C ASN A 18 -2.91 -5.42 -11.92
N LYS A 19 -2.31 -6.15 -10.99
CA LYS A 19 -2.73 -6.19 -9.60
C LYS A 19 -2.54 -4.81 -8.94
N ARG A 20 -1.39 -4.16 -9.17
CA ARG A 20 -1.13 -2.81 -8.70
C ARG A 20 -2.19 -1.83 -9.19
N ASP A 21 -2.48 -1.86 -10.49
CA ASP A 21 -3.46 -0.97 -11.09
C ASP A 21 -4.86 -1.18 -10.49
N ALA A 22 -5.22 -2.44 -10.24
CA ALA A 22 -6.49 -2.76 -9.58
C ALA A 22 -6.56 -2.20 -8.16
N ILE A 23 -5.48 -2.32 -7.39
CA ILE A 23 -5.41 -1.79 -6.03
C ILE A 23 -5.55 -0.27 -6.05
N VAL A 24 -4.78 0.41 -6.89
CA VAL A 24 -4.81 1.87 -7.02
C VAL A 24 -6.21 2.34 -7.41
N LYS A 25 -6.81 1.68 -8.38
CA LYS A 25 -8.16 2.02 -8.84
C LYS A 25 -9.18 1.89 -7.72
N MET A 26 -9.14 0.81 -6.93
CA MET A 26 -10.06 0.61 -5.82
C MET A 26 -9.89 1.69 -4.75
N LEU A 27 -8.66 2.08 -4.46
CA LEU A 27 -8.39 3.15 -3.50
C LEU A 27 -8.89 4.50 -4.01
N GLU A 28 -8.66 4.81 -5.27
CA GLU A 28 -9.07 6.08 -5.88
C GLU A 28 -10.59 6.19 -6.05
N GLU A 29 -11.29 5.08 -6.18
CA GLU A 29 -12.74 5.05 -6.29
C GLU A 29 -13.43 5.05 -4.92
N SER A 30 -12.68 4.87 -3.84
CA SER A 30 -13.21 4.89 -2.47
C SER A 30 -13.24 6.30 -1.90
N SER A 31 -13.89 6.47 -0.75
CA SER A 31 -13.89 7.75 -0.03
C SER A 31 -12.50 8.10 0.51
N LEU A 32 -11.58 7.15 0.50
CA LEU A 32 -10.19 7.37 0.95
C LEU A 32 -9.39 8.25 -0.01
N LYS A 33 -9.84 8.46 -1.22
CA LYS A 33 -9.11 9.23 -2.23
C LYS A 33 -8.66 10.61 -1.74
N ASP A 34 -9.44 11.23 -0.87
CA ASP A 34 -9.13 12.55 -0.32
C ASP A 34 -8.22 12.48 0.90
N MET A 35 -8.05 11.29 1.47
CA MET A 35 -7.25 11.06 2.66
C MET A 35 -5.89 10.43 2.36
N ILE A 36 -5.64 10.03 1.13
CA ILE A 36 -4.40 9.34 0.75
C ILE A 36 -3.77 9.95 -0.49
N THR A 37 -2.45 9.79 -0.57
CA THR A 37 -1.66 10.12 -1.76
C THR A 37 -0.84 8.90 -2.11
N ILE A 38 -0.94 8.45 -3.35
CA ILE A 38 -0.23 7.26 -3.82
C ILE A 38 0.97 7.70 -4.64
N SER A 39 2.15 7.13 -4.32
CA SER A 39 3.36 7.39 -5.09
C SER A 39 3.22 6.84 -6.51
N LYS A 40 3.66 7.62 -7.48
CA LYS A 40 3.65 7.20 -8.89
C LYS A 40 4.85 6.32 -9.23
N GLU A 41 5.86 6.32 -8.38
CA GLU A 41 7.07 5.56 -8.60
C GLU A 41 7.01 4.23 -7.87
N ASP A 42 7.27 3.16 -8.61
CA ASP A 42 7.32 1.82 -8.06
C ASP A 42 8.77 1.41 -7.83
N ALA A 43 9.03 0.80 -6.68
CA ALA A 43 10.29 0.13 -6.41
C ALA A 43 10.03 -1.38 -6.36
N GLY A 44 10.09 -2.03 -7.54
CA GLY A 44 9.81 -3.45 -7.64
C GLY A 44 8.35 -3.79 -7.41
N LEU A 45 8.04 -4.48 -6.32
CA LEU A 45 6.68 -4.90 -5.96
C LEU A 45 6.03 -4.00 -4.90
N HIS A 46 6.58 -2.80 -4.70
CA HIS A 46 6.12 -1.87 -3.68
C HIS A 46 5.74 -0.53 -4.28
N PHE A 47 4.79 0.13 -3.66
CA PHE A 47 4.56 1.56 -3.85
C PHE A 47 4.33 2.19 -2.49
N LEU A 48 4.47 3.50 -2.41
CA LEU A 48 4.28 4.23 -1.17
C LEU A 48 2.91 4.87 -1.14
N ILE A 49 2.28 4.85 0.03
CA ILE A 49 1.01 5.51 0.27
C ILE A 49 1.18 6.46 1.45
N THR A 50 0.77 7.71 1.27
CA THR A 50 0.75 8.68 2.36
C THR A 50 -0.70 8.85 2.82
N ILE A 51 -0.93 8.70 4.12
CA ILE A 51 -2.26 8.82 4.71
C ILE A 51 -2.32 10.14 5.47
N HIS A 52 -3.25 11.00 5.06
CA HIS A 52 -3.41 12.33 5.66
C HIS A 52 -4.27 12.23 6.90
N THR A 53 -3.63 12.06 8.05
CA THR A 53 -4.29 11.91 9.34
C THR A 53 -3.48 12.60 10.43
N HIS A 54 -4.14 12.96 11.53
CA HIS A 54 -3.48 13.51 12.72
C HIS A 54 -2.91 12.43 13.63
N MET A 55 -3.26 11.17 13.39
CA MET A 55 -2.72 10.07 14.18
C MET A 55 -1.24 9.86 13.87
N SER A 56 -0.47 9.48 14.90
CA SER A 56 0.91 9.08 14.68
C SER A 56 0.95 7.77 13.89
N ASP A 57 2.07 7.52 13.23
CA ASP A 57 2.26 6.27 12.47
C ASP A 57 2.02 5.06 13.37
N GLU A 58 2.56 5.09 14.57
CA GLU A 58 2.42 4.00 15.52
C GLU A 58 0.97 3.75 15.92
N THR A 59 0.22 4.82 16.21
CA THR A 59 -1.18 4.72 16.57
C THR A 59 -2.00 4.12 15.42
N LEU A 60 -1.76 4.59 14.20
CA LEU A 60 -2.47 4.08 13.03
C LEU A 60 -2.14 2.62 12.76
N ILE A 61 -0.86 2.26 12.83
CA ILE A 61 -0.42 0.88 12.65
C ILE A 61 -1.08 -0.04 13.68
N ASN A 62 -1.13 0.37 14.94
CA ASN A 62 -1.71 -0.43 16.00
C ASN A 62 -3.21 -0.62 15.83
N LYS A 63 -3.94 0.43 15.44
CA LYS A 63 -5.38 0.34 15.15
C LYS A 63 -5.68 -0.59 14.00
N LEU A 64 -4.89 -0.50 12.93
CA LEU A 64 -5.04 -1.38 11.78
C LEU A 64 -4.69 -2.82 12.11
N LYS A 65 -3.66 -3.02 12.92
CA LYS A 65 -3.25 -4.35 13.36
C LYS A 65 -4.33 -5.05 14.16
N GLU A 66 -5.06 -4.33 15.00
CA GLU A 66 -6.19 -4.87 15.75
C GLU A 66 -7.29 -5.40 14.82
N GLU A 67 -7.39 -4.84 13.63
CA GLU A 67 -8.36 -5.26 12.61
C GLU A 67 -7.77 -6.24 11.59
N GLY A 68 -6.55 -6.72 11.83
CA GLY A 68 -5.90 -7.69 10.97
C GLY A 68 -5.17 -7.10 9.76
N ILE A 69 -5.00 -5.79 9.71
CA ILE A 69 -4.29 -5.11 8.62
C ILE A 69 -2.89 -4.73 9.08
N HIS A 70 -1.87 -5.23 8.36
CA HIS A 70 -0.47 -4.97 8.68
C HIS A 70 0.14 -4.00 7.70
N LEU A 71 0.40 -2.76 8.16
CA LEU A 71 1.14 -1.76 7.40
C LEU A 71 2.51 -1.54 8.01
N ARG A 72 3.45 -1.16 7.17
CA ARG A 72 4.80 -0.79 7.60
C ARG A 72 5.05 0.66 7.28
N ALA A 73 5.39 1.43 8.29
CA ALA A 73 5.73 2.83 8.10
C ALA A 73 7.17 2.95 7.58
N ILE A 74 7.37 3.84 6.61
CA ILE A 74 8.70 4.06 6.06
C ILE A 74 9.64 4.65 7.11
N SER A 75 9.11 5.41 8.08
CA SER A 75 9.89 5.98 9.19
C SER A 75 10.59 4.94 10.05
N HIS A 76 10.08 3.70 10.07
CA HIS A 76 10.70 2.61 10.83
C HIS A 76 12.01 2.12 10.22
N TYR A 77 12.28 2.47 8.98
CA TYR A 77 13.50 2.05 8.27
C TYR A 77 14.61 3.09 8.34
N TYR A 78 14.35 4.26 8.91
CA TYR A 78 15.35 5.32 9.02
C TYR A 78 15.77 5.51 10.47
N LEU A 79 17.08 5.64 10.69
CA LEU A 79 17.65 5.85 12.02
C LEU A 79 17.46 7.28 12.54
N LYS A 80 17.18 8.22 11.64
CA LYS A 80 16.93 9.62 11.96
C LYS A 80 15.51 9.98 11.60
N ASN A 81 14.89 10.83 12.43
CA ASN A 81 13.57 11.35 12.09
C ASN A 81 13.66 12.21 10.85
N ILE A 82 12.94 11.80 9.83
CA ILE A 82 12.77 12.57 8.60
C ILE A 82 11.29 12.95 8.53
N PRO A 83 10.93 14.21 8.86
CA PRO A 83 9.51 14.59 8.98
C PRO A 83 8.66 14.31 7.74
N HIS A 84 9.25 14.44 6.56
CA HIS A 84 8.51 14.21 5.31
C HIS A 84 8.19 12.74 5.04
N THR A 85 8.70 11.80 5.84
CA THR A 85 8.35 10.39 5.73
C THR A 85 7.24 9.99 6.70
N SER A 86 6.79 10.92 7.56
CA SER A 86 5.68 10.67 8.46
C SER A 86 4.41 10.37 7.68
N HIS A 87 3.61 9.43 8.18
CA HIS A 87 2.36 9.01 7.56
C HIS A 87 2.53 8.35 6.19
N THR A 88 3.77 7.96 5.86
CA THR A 88 4.08 7.27 4.62
C THR A 88 4.30 5.79 4.90
N PHE A 89 3.60 4.94 4.17
CA PHE A 89 3.59 3.50 4.39
C PHE A 89 3.95 2.76 3.12
N ILE A 90 4.54 1.57 3.29
CA ILE A 90 4.93 0.72 2.18
C ILE A 90 3.80 -0.25 1.88
N MET A 91 3.34 -0.25 0.63
CA MET A 91 2.34 -1.20 0.13
C MET A 91 3.04 -2.23 -0.74
N ASN A 92 3.11 -3.46 -0.25
CA ASN A 92 3.61 -4.57 -1.04
C ASN A 92 2.42 -5.23 -1.73
N TYR A 93 2.20 -4.90 -3.00
CA TYR A 93 1.02 -5.38 -3.71
C TYR A 93 1.08 -6.86 -4.09
N SER A 94 2.25 -7.50 -3.99
CA SER A 94 2.34 -8.93 -4.22
C SER A 94 1.67 -9.75 -3.11
N SER A 95 1.60 -9.20 -1.89
CA SER A 95 1.01 -9.87 -0.74
C SER A 95 -0.44 -9.47 -0.45
N ILE A 96 -0.99 -8.51 -1.19
CA ILE A 96 -2.36 -8.07 -1.00
C ILE A 96 -3.33 -9.03 -1.69
N ASP A 97 -4.35 -9.46 -0.96
CA ASP A 97 -5.45 -10.25 -1.50
C ASP A 97 -6.54 -9.30 -1.99
N LEU A 98 -6.76 -9.26 -3.31
CA LEU A 98 -7.74 -8.36 -3.91
C LEU A 98 -9.17 -8.64 -3.44
N ASP A 99 -9.47 -9.88 -3.09
CA ASP A 99 -10.80 -10.24 -2.61
C ASP A 99 -11.09 -9.65 -1.22
N LYS A 100 -10.05 -9.40 -0.44
CA LYS A 100 -10.17 -8.81 0.90
C LYS A 100 -9.97 -7.30 0.92
N LEU A 101 -9.54 -6.73 -0.20
CA LEU A 101 -9.24 -5.30 -0.27
C LEU A 101 -10.46 -4.40 0.00
N PRO A 102 -11.68 -4.70 -0.51
CA PRO A 102 -12.85 -3.89 -0.17
C PRO A 102 -13.10 -3.81 1.32
N GLN A 103 -12.93 -4.91 2.05
CA GLN A 103 -13.10 -4.95 3.50
C GLN A 103 -12.01 -4.12 4.19
N ALA A 104 -10.77 -4.19 3.72
CA ALA A 104 -9.67 -3.39 4.26
C ALA A 104 -9.94 -1.90 4.07
N ILE A 105 -10.48 -1.51 2.92
CA ILE A 105 -10.83 -0.13 2.63
C ILE A 105 -11.92 0.36 3.59
N GLU A 106 -12.94 -0.45 3.85
CA GLU A 106 -13.99 -0.11 4.82
C GLU A 106 -13.42 0.12 6.22
N ILE A 107 -12.48 -0.73 6.63
CA ILE A 107 -11.82 -0.59 7.93
C ILE A 107 -11.04 0.72 8.00
N LEU A 108 -10.29 1.05 6.96
CA LEU A 108 -9.57 2.32 6.87
C LEU A 108 -10.52 3.52 6.91
N GLU A 109 -11.62 3.47 6.18
CA GLU A 109 -12.62 4.52 6.20
C GLU A 109 -13.18 4.75 7.62
N LYS A 110 -13.46 3.66 8.32
CA LYS A 110 -13.96 3.71 9.69
C LYS A 110 -12.94 4.33 10.66
N ILE A 111 -11.66 4.01 10.49
CA ILE A 111 -10.60 4.51 11.37
C ILE A 111 -10.28 5.97 11.08
N LEU A 112 -10.27 6.38 9.81
CA LEU A 112 -9.85 7.70 9.39
C LEU A 112 -10.97 8.74 9.41
N TYR A 113 -12.22 8.32 9.33
CA TYR A 113 -13.40 9.17 9.44
C TYR A 113 -14.14 8.87 10.77
#